data_0d03092e64c4da0a752e1cfcb402f0a1
#
_entry.id   0d03092e64c4da0a752e1cfcb402f0a1
#
_cell.length_a   1.000
_cell.length_b   1.000
_cell.length_c   1.000
_cell.angle_alpha   90.00
_cell.angle_beta   90.00
_cell.angle_gamma   90.00
#
_symmetry.space_group_name_H-M   'P 1'
#
loop_
_entity.id
_entity.type
_entity.pdbx_description
1 polymer ?
#
loop_
_entity_poly.entity_id
_entity_poly.type
_entity_poly.pdbx_seq_one_letter_code
_entity_poly.pdbx_strand_id
1 'polypeptide(L)'
;MENYIVSARKYRPTTFETVVGQKALTETFRNAIRQNHLAHAYLFCGPRGVGKTTCARIFAKTINCLQPTAEHDACNGCESCTAFNEQRSFNIHELDAASNNSVEDIRSLIDQVRIPPQIGKYSVYIIDEVHMLSQGAFNALLKTLEEPPSYAIFILATTEKHKVPATILSRCQVYDFQRITIADIIYQLQYVANKEGIAVEEESLNVVAQKADGGMRDALSIFDQLVSFCGKKITYQQTIEILNVLDSEYYFKIMSYALSGNVTDALLLFDEVLQKGFDALHFVVGLMQHLRDVLVCKDARSAILLETSDVVRKQYVACAQTCSPQWLFQALDLANTCDVQYRTAKNKRLTVELFLVKLCRLTQAMEQRMAAASVAQQVPVRNGSSEAPKSDEQKKNTEVTNVTPVQSSAPQAVVNPTSSLNAGAASAKESVGAIRKMPRISEMGMKINKTVEEPEEAKATVVQDKYESFVAKDVEQAWEKICANYESDERLKAILSSSVPTLLPNGEIEIKFSNELQKVEFKSIEEHVLSSLRLHLRNEQIRLNILVEENNGGQKAFTNAEKYEQMLAEYPDLKVFTQSLGLLIE
;
A
#
# COMPACT_ATOMS: atom_id res chain seq x y z
N MET A 1 4.39 -35.56 20.53
CA MET A 1 5.08 -34.46 19.86
C MET A 1 4.29 -33.20 20.21
N GLU A 2 4.89 -32.29 20.95
CA GLU A 2 4.26 -30.98 21.18
C GLU A 2 4.21 -30.23 19.83
N ASN A 3 3.02 -29.83 19.42
CA ASN A 3 2.86 -29.05 18.19
C ASN A 3 3.57 -27.71 18.39
N TYR A 4 4.52 -27.38 17.53
CA TYR A 4 5.19 -26.08 17.52
C TYR A 4 4.15 -24.96 17.36
N ILE A 5 4.08 -24.06 18.34
CA ILE A 5 3.21 -22.89 18.31
C ILE A 5 4.08 -21.67 18.05
N VAL A 6 3.77 -20.93 16.98
CA VAL A 6 4.47 -19.69 16.59
C VAL A 6 4.42 -18.69 17.74
N SER A 7 5.55 -18.01 18.02
CA SER A 7 5.69 -17.07 19.15
C SER A 7 4.65 -15.97 19.13
N ALA A 8 4.27 -15.44 17.97
CA ALA A 8 3.20 -14.45 17.82
C ALA A 8 1.83 -14.93 18.37
N ARG A 9 1.60 -16.25 18.46
CA ARG A 9 0.41 -16.84 19.07
C ARG A 9 0.65 -17.24 20.52
N LYS A 10 1.80 -17.84 20.82
CA LYS A 10 2.17 -18.33 22.17
C LYS A 10 2.28 -17.17 23.18
N TYR A 11 2.87 -16.05 22.77
CA TYR A 11 3.09 -14.85 23.61
C TYR A 11 2.07 -13.75 23.35
N ARG A 12 0.90 -14.09 22.78
CA ARG A 12 -0.19 -13.12 22.60
C ARG A 12 -0.69 -12.63 23.97
N PRO A 13 -0.72 -11.32 24.23
CA PRO A 13 -1.22 -10.77 25.49
C PRO A 13 -2.63 -11.28 25.83
N THR A 14 -2.84 -11.60 27.11
CA THR A 14 -4.12 -12.10 27.65
C THR A 14 -4.79 -11.12 28.62
N THR A 15 -4.06 -10.11 29.08
CA THR A 15 -4.53 -9.03 29.97
C THR A 15 -4.04 -7.69 29.44
N PHE A 16 -4.68 -6.59 29.84
CA PHE A 16 -4.24 -5.24 29.45
C PHE A 16 -2.85 -4.90 29.95
N GLU A 17 -2.44 -5.42 31.11
CA GLU A 17 -1.11 -5.20 31.69
C GLU A 17 0.01 -5.74 30.76
N THR A 18 -0.24 -6.87 30.10
CA THR A 18 0.74 -7.53 29.23
C THR A 18 0.82 -6.92 27.83
N VAL A 19 -0.02 -5.93 27.52
CA VAL A 19 0.02 -5.24 26.22
C VAL A 19 1.16 -4.23 26.19
N VAL A 20 2.08 -4.41 25.26
CA VAL A 20 3.26 -3.56 25.10
C VAL A 20 2.95 -2.37 24.17
N GLY A 21 3.49 -1.18 24.51
CA GLY A 21 3.45 0.00 23.64
C GLY A 21 2.12 0.77 23.57
N GLN A 22 1.03 0.28 24.25
CA GLN A 22 -0.31 0.89 24.17
C GLN A 22 -0.88 1.29 25.55
N LYS A 23 -0.02 1.71 26.49
CA LYS A 23 -0.42 1.96 27.89
C LYS A 23 -1.59 2.93 28.03
N ALA A 24 -1.57 4.07 27.33
CA ALA A 24 -2.63 5.08 27.40
C ALA A 24 -4.00 4.53 26.95
N LEU A 25 -4.02 3.70 25.89
CA LEU A 25 -5.24 3.07 25.39
C LEU A 25 -5.77 2.01 26.36
N THR A 26 -4.89 1.16 26.91
CA THR A 26 -5.29 0.12 27.87
C THR A 26 -5.83 0.71 29.17
N GLU A 27 -5.27 1.82 29.65
CA GLU A 27 -5.81 2.57 30.79
C GLU A 27 -7.18 3.17 30.48
N THR A 28 -7.37 3.72 29.29
CA THR A 28 -8.67 4.25 28.86
C THR A 28 -9.74 3.14 28.85
N PHE A 29 -9.41 1.95 28.35
CA PHE A 29 -10.32 0.81 28.37
C PHE A 29 -10.64 0.36 29.80
N ARG A 30 -9.64 0.25 30.68
CA ARG A 30 -9.86 -0.07 32.11
C ARG A 30 -10.77 0.96 32.79
N ASN A 31 -10.59 2.24 32.50
CA ASN A 31 -11.42 3.31 33.05
C ASN A 31 -12.87 3.23 32.56
N ALA A 32 -13.09 2.96 31.26
CA ALA A 32 -14.42 2.76 30.69
C ALA A 32 -15.14 1.56 31.35
N ILE A 33 -14.42 0.46 31.58
CA ILE A 33 -14.95 -0.73 32.26
C ILE A 33 -15.27 -0.43 33.73
N ARG A 34 -14.35 0.26 34.45
CA ARG A 34 -14.54 0.64 35.84
C ARG A 34 -15.77 1.52 36.06
N GLN A 35 -15.97 2.48 35.16
CA GLN A 35 -17.11 3.40 35.23
C GLN A 35 -18.40 2.81 34.64
N ASN A 36 -18.36 1.59 34.13
CA ASN A 36 -19.46 0.97 33.37
C ASN A 36 -20.01 1.88 32.26
N HIS A 37 -19.09 2.65 31.62
CA HIS A 37 -19.41 3.60 30.55
C HIS A 37 -18.93 3.04 29.21
N LEU A 38 -19.63 2.00 28.72
CA LEU A 38 -19.27 1.29 27.50
C LEU A 38 -20.05 1.87 26.32
N ALA A 39 -19.35 2.17 25.23
CA ALA A 39 -19.98 2.50 23.97
C ALA A 39 -20.50 1.22 23.28
N HIS A 40 -21.51 1.36 22.44
CA HIS A 40 -22.06 0.25 21.66
C HIS A 40 -21.16 -0.14 20.46
N ALA A 41 -20.31 0.77 19.98
CA ALA A 41 -19.41 0.51 18.87
C ALA A 41 -18.05 1.20 19.06
N TYR A 42 -17.00 0.45 18.83
CA TYR A 42 -15.60 0.86 18.89
C TYR A 42 -14.96 0.66 17.51
N LEU A 43 -14.06 1.58 17.13
CA LEU A 43 -13.24 1.42 15.93
C LEU A 43 -11.76 1.55 16.30
N PHE A 44 -11.01 0.46 16.17
CA PHE A 44 -9.57 0.38 16.44
C PHE A 44 -8.81 0.57 15.13
N CYS A 45 -8.14 1.70 14.98
CA CYS A 45 -7.37 2.07 13.80
C CYS A 45 -5.87 1.99 14.10
N GLY A 46 -5.05 1.68 13.10
CA GLY A 46 -3.59 1.73 13.22
C GLY A 46 -2.88 0.67 12.40
N PRO A 47 -1.54 0.71 12.33
CA PRO A 47 -0.74 -0.20 11.52
C PRO A 47 -0.99 -1.68 11.85
N ARG A 48 -0.53 -2.56 10.95
CA ARG A 48 -0.58 -4.00 11.18
C ARG A 48 0.34 -4.39 12.36
N GLY A 49 -0.05 -5.42 13.11
CA GLY A 49 0.82 -6.00 14.14
C GLY A 49 0.93 -5.23 15.46
N VAL A 50 0.27 -4.06 15.63
CA VAL A 50 0.34 -3.21 16.84
C VAL A 50 -0.57 -3.65 17.99
N GLY A 51 -1.37 -4.71 17.81
CA GLY A 51 -2.20 -5.29 18.87
C GLY A 51 -3.68 -4.93 18.84
N LYS A 52 -4.25 -4.36 17.75
CA LYS A 52 -5.68 -4.01 17.62
C LYS A 52 -6.61 -5.16 17.99
N THR A 53 -6.53 -6.28 17.26
CA THR A 53 -7.35 -7.47 17.48
C THR A 53 -7.08 -8.10 18.85
N THR A 54 -5.84 -8.02 19.35
CA THR A 54 -5.48 -8.51 20.69
C THR A 54 -6.16 -7.69 21.78
N CYS A 55 -6.14 -6.36 21.68
CA CYS A 55 -6.86 -5.49 22.62
C CYS A 55 -8.37 -5.68 22.52
N ALA A 56 -8.93 -5.87 21.31
CA ALA A 56 -10.35 -6.19 21.11
C ALA A 56 -10.74 -7.46 21.87
N ARG A 57 -9.93 -8.52 21.77
CA ARG A 57 -10.14 -9.79 22.47
C ARG A 57 -10.05 -9.65 23.98
N ILE A 58 -9.05 -8.91 24.49
CA ILE A 58 -8.89 -8.66 25.92
C ILE A 58 -10.09 -7.85 26.43
N PHE A 59 -10.49 -6.81 25.72
CA PHE A 59 -11.63 -5.98 26.08
C PHE A 59 -12.92 -6.79 26.14
N ALA A 60 -13.22 -7.57 25.08
CA ALA A 60 -14.39 -8.44 25.00
C ALA A 60 -14.44 -9.46 26.15
N LYS A 61 -13.30 -10.08 26.46
CA LYS A 61 -13.15 -11.03 27.55
C LYS A 61 -13.37 -10.35 28.92
N THR A 62 -12.82 -9.16 29.10
CA THR A 62 -12.88 -8.44 30.38
C THR A 62 -14.30 -7.98 30.73
N ILE A 63 -15.05 -7.42 29.78
CA ILE A 63 -16.44 -6.98 30.01
C ILE A 63 -17.41 -8.14 30.28
N ASN A 64 -17.09 -9.35 29.80
CA ASN A 64 -17.85 -10.57 30.05
C ASN A 64 -17.30 -11.43 31.21
N CYS A 65 -16.24 -10.95 31.89
CA CYS A 65 -15.65 -11.67 33.02
C CYS A 65 -16.61 -11.65 34.23
N LEU A 66 -16.89 -12.85 34.79
CA LEU A 66 -17.76 -12.99 35.95
C LEU A 66 -17.09 -12.53 37.27
N GLN A 67 -15.76 -12.58 37.32
CA GLN A 67 -14.94 -12.26 38.50
C GLN A 67 -13.72 -11.44 38.05
N PRO A 68 -13.91 -10.14 37.71
CA PRO A 68 -12.80 -9.29 37.32
C PRO A 68 -11.82 -9.12 38.48
N THR A 69 -10.52 -8.95 38.18
CA THR A 69 -9.49 -8.66 39.14
C THR A 69 -9.67 -7.28 39.78
N ALA A 70 -8.92 -6.97 40.86
CA ALA A 70 -8.94 -5.65 41.48
C ALA A 70 -8.56 -4.52 40.51
N GLU A 71 -7.79 -4.82 39.48
CA GLU A 71 -7.38 -3.91 38.41
C GLU A 71 -8.36 -3.85 37.23
N HIS A 72 -9.52 -4.49 37.37
CA HIS A 72 -10.53 -4.62 36.29
C HIS A 72 -10.05 -5.33 35.03
N ASP A 73 -9.12 -6.27 35.17
CA ASP A 73 -8.72 -7.20 34.10
C ASP A 73 -9.50 -8.53 34.22
N ALA A 74 -9.54 -9.31 33.14
CA ALA A 74 -10.17 -10.62 33.13
C ALA A 74 -9.43 -11.60 34.05
N CYS A 75 -10.16 -12.34 34.88
CA CYS A 75 -9.57 -13.28 35.85
C CYS A 75 -8.90 -14.52 35.19
N ASN A 76 -9.19 -14.80 33.92
CA ASN A 76 -8.72 -15.98 33.17
C ASN A 76 -9.12 -17.36 33.74
N GLY A 77 -9.89 -17.42 34.86
CA GLY A 77 -10.26 -18.65 35.53
C GLY A 77 -11.75 -18.92 35.63
N CYS A 78 -12.62 -17.92 35.39
CA CYS A 78 -14.08 -18.16 35.42
C CYS A 78 -14.55 -18.86 34.12
N GLU A 79 -15.75 -19.41 34.15
CA GLU A 79 -16.35 -20.13 33.04
C GLU A 79 -16.33 -19.33 31.73
N SER A 80 -16.72 -18.04 31.76
CA SER A 80 -16.69 -17.16 30.59
C SER A 80 -15.26 -17.00 30.03
N CYS A 81 -14.27 -16.76 30.91
CA CYS A 81 -12.88 -16.61 30.48
C CYS A 81 -12.29 -17.89 29.92
N THR A 82 -12.60 -19.05 30.53
CA THR A 82 -12.12 -20.36 30.09
C THR A 82 -12.74 -20.71 28.74
N ALA A 83 -14.06 -20.55 28.58
CA ALA A 83 -14.74 -20.77 27.32
C ALA A 83 -14.17 -19.91 26.18
N PHE A 84 -13.85 -18.64 26.48
CA PHE A 84 -13.22 -17.77 25.49
C PHE A 84 -11.79 -18.20 25.12
N ASN A 85 -10.95 -18.56 26.12
CA ASN A 85 -9.58 -18.99 25.88
C ASN A 85 -9.54 -20.29 25.05
N GLU A 86 -10.53 -21.17 25.19
CA GLU A 86 -10.70 -22.42 24.44
C GLU A 86 -11.46 -22.24 23.12
N GLN A 87 -11.78 -20.98 22.73
CA GLN A 87 -12.54 -20.64 21.51
C GLN A 87 -13.95 -21.27 21.46
N ARG A 88 -14.59 -21.45 22.61
CA ARG A 88 -15.95 -22.01 22.76
C ARG A 88 -16.94 -20.98 23.30
N SER A 89 -16.60 -19.70 23.27
CA SER A 89 -17.49 -18.64 23.74
C SER A 89 -18.67 -18.45 22.78
N PHE A 90 -19.88 -18.46 23.30
CA PHE A 90 -21.10 -18.13 22.56
C PHE A 90 -21.39 -16.62 22.52
N ASN A 91 -20.68 -15.82 23.30
CA ASN A 91 -20.92 -14.38 23.45
C ASN A 91 -19.92 -13.51 22.71
N ILE A 92 -18.78 -14.08 22.26
CA ILE A 92 -17.75 -13.32 21.58
C ILE A 92 -17.55 -13.94 20.20
N HIS A 93 -17.94 -13.20 19.18
CA HIS A 93 -17.87 -13.60 17.78
C HIS A 93 -16.76 -12.84 17.09
N GLU A 94 -15.85 -13.54 16.43
CA GLU A 94 -14.77 -12.95 15.65
C GLU A 94 -14.98 -13.24 14.17
N LEU A 95 -14.99 -12.19 13.37
CA LEU A 95 -15.10 -12.23 11.92
C LEU A 95 -13.90 -11.52 11.30
N ASP A 96 -13.23 -12.16 10.37
CA ASP A 96 -12.23 -11.53 9.50
C ASP A 96 -12.93 -11.08 8.22
N ALA A 97 -13.00 -9.76 8.00
CA ALA A 97 -13.64 -9.18 6.83
C ALA A 97 -12.89 -9.45 5.53
N ALA A 98 -11.59 -9.83 5.58
CA ALA A 98 -10.89 -10.25 4.37
C ALA A 98 -11.43 -11.56 3.79
N SER A 99 -11.91 -12.46 4.65
CA SER A 99 -12.48 -13.75 4.27
C SER A 99 -14.01 -13.72 4.16
N ASN A 100 -14.69 -12.78 4.84
CA ASN A 100 -16.15 -12.69 4.96
C ASN A 100 -16.60 -11.25 4.65
N ASN A 101 -16.53 -10.85 3.38
CA ASN A 101 -16.78 -9.47 2.96
C ASN A 101 -18.14 -9.27 2.26
N SER A 102 -18.91 -10.34 2.09
CA SER A 102 -20.19 -10.30 1.38
C SER A 102 -21.30 -9.67 2.23
N VAL A 103 -22.35 -9.24 1.56
CA VAL A 103 -23.57 -8.73 2.23
C VAL A 103 -24.26 -9.83 3.03
N GLU A 104 -24.22 -11.06 2.54
CA GLU A 104 -24.83 -12.24 3.15
C GLU A 104 -24.14 -12.62 4.46
N ASP A 105 -22.81 -12.54 4.52
CA ASP A 105 -22.04 -12.81 5.74
C ASP A 105 -22.41 -11.82 6.85
N ILE A 106 -22.47 -10.54 6.51
CA ILE A 106 -22.84 -9.48 7.46
C ILE A 106 -24.31 -9.60 7.88
N ARG A 107 -25.24 -9.99 6.99
CA ARG A 107 -26.63 -10.25 7.36
C ARG A 107 -26.76 -11.42 8.33
N SER A 108 -26.02 -12.50 8.10
CA SER A 108 -25.98 -13.64 9.01
C SER A 108 -25.47 -13.24 10.39
N LEU A 109 -24.45 -12.37 10.45
CA LEU A 109 -23.96 -11.82 11.70
C LEU A 109 -25.02 -10.95 12.38
N ILE A 110 -25.71 -10.07 11.65
CA ILE A 110 -26.79 -9.21 12.17
C ILE A 110 -27.95 -10.05 12.74
N ASP A 111 -28.28 -11.16 12.12
CA ASP A 111 -29.32 -12.06 12.64
C ASP A 111 -28.91 -12.72 13.96
N GLN A 112 -27.62 -13.04 14.14
CA GLN A 112 -27.06 -13.48 15.41
C GLN A 112 -27.09 -12.38 16.48
N VAL A 113 -26.89 -11.10 16.10
CA VAL A 113 -26.95 -9.96 17.03
C VAL A 113 -28.30 -9.85 17.73
N ARG A 114 -29.38 -10.31 17.11
CA ARG A 114 -30.76 -10.29 17.69
C ARG A 114 -30.93 -11.28 18.84
N ILE A 115 -30.03 -12.23 19.01
CA ILE A 115 -30.10 -13.25 20.06
C ILE A 115 -29.38 -12.72 21.30
N PRO A 116 -30.06 -12.55 22.44
CA PRO A 116 -29.41 -12.10 23.67
C PRO A 116 -28.41 -13.13 24.20
N PRO A 117 -27.37 -12.71 24.92
CA PRO A 117 -26.36 -13.61 25.48
C PRO A 117 -26.97 -14.54 26.52
N GLN A 118 -26.56 -15.82 26.49
CA GLN A 118 -27.02 -16.82 27.47
C GLN A 118 -26.20 -16.78 28.76
N ILE A 119 -24.91 -16.47 28.67
CA ILE A 119 -23.95 -16.41 29.77
C ILE A 119 -23.22 -15.07 29.68
N GLY A 120 -23.18 -14.28 30.77
CA GLY A 120 -22.53 -12.96 30.79
C GLY A 120 -23.48 -11.82 30.44
N LYS A 121 -22.92 -10.60 30.24
CA LYS A 121 -23.73 -9.39 30.08
C LYS A 121 -23.86 -8.93 28.64
N TYR A 122 -22.85 -9.18 27.83
CA TYR A 122 -22.71 -8.59 26.49
C TYR A 122 -22.45 -9.64 25.44
N SER A 123 -23.04 -9.48 24.25
CA SER A 123 -22.66 -10.15 23.03
C SER A 123 -21.69 -9.22 22.27
N VAL A 124 -20.47 -9.67 22.03
CA VAL A 124 -19.40 -8.85 21.44
C VAL A 124 -19.07 -9.37 20.03
N TYR A 125 -19.08 -8.47 19.07
CA TYR A 125 -18.81 -8.77 17.67
C TYR A 125 -17.53 -8.05 17.25
N ILE A 126 -16.45 -8.81 17.08
CA ILE A 126 -15.15 -8.32 16.64
C ILE A 126 -15.05 -8.54 15.13
N ILE A 127 -14.95 -7.45 14.35
CA ILE A 127 -14.78 -7.49 12.90
C ILE A 127 -13.39 -6.94 12.59
N ASP A 128 -12.48 -7.85 12.21
CA ASP A 128 -11.11 -7.45 11.86
C ASP A 128 -11.02 -7.10 10.38
N GLU A 129 -10.08 -6.20 10.04
CA GLU A 129 -9.85 -5.61 8.72
C GLU A 129 -11.15 -5.10 8.06
N VAL A 130 -11.98 -4.40 8.83
CA VAL A 130 -13.32 -3.96 8.42
C VAL A 130 -13.34 -3.18 7.10
N HIS A 131 -12.24 -2.54 6.71
CA HIS A 131 -12.11 -1.83 5.43
C HIS A 131 -12.22 -2.74 4.19
N MET A 132 -12.14 -4.06 4.38
CA MET A 132 -12.29 -5.06 3.32
C MET A 132 -13.76 -5.39 3.02
N LEU A 133 -14.71 -4.93 3.85
CA LEU A 133 -16.13 -5.12 3.60
C LEU A 133 -16.58 -4.42 2.32
N SER A 134 -17.48 -5.07 1.58
CA SER A 134 -18.15 -4.45 0.45
C SER A 134 -19.03 -3.27 0.87
N GLN A 135 -19.28 -2.33 -0.04
CA GLN A 135 -20.16 -1.18 0.23
C GLN A 135 -21.57 -1.62 0.68
N GLY A 136 -22.09 -2.71 0.11
CA GLY A 136 -23.37 -3.30 0.50
C GLY A 136 -23.34 -3.86 1.93
N ALA A 137 -22.23 -4.48 2.34
CA ALA A 137 -22.01 -5.00 3.69
C ALA A 137 -21.94 -3.86 4.72
N PHE A 138 -21.23 -2.77 4.42
CA PHE A 138 -21.25 -1.56 5.26
C PHE A 138 -22.67 -1.01 5.44
N ASN A 139 -23.44 -0.89 4.36
CA ASN A 139 -24.80 -0.38 4.42
C ASN A 139 -25.74 -1.30 5.25
N ALA A 140 -25.54 -2.61 5.19
CA ALA A 140 -26.28 -3.56 6.04
C ALA A 140 -25.96 -3.37 7.53
N LEU A 141 -24.69 -3.11 7.87
CA LEU A 141 -24.23 -2.92 9.25
C LEU A 141 -24.72 -1.60 9.85
N LEU A 142 -24.87 -0.52 9.04
CA LEU A 142 -25.26 0.81 9.50
C LEU A 142 -26.52 0.81 10.35
N LYS A 143 -27.58 0.10 9.92
CA LYS A 143 -28.85 0.05 10.65
C LYS A 143 -28.69 -0.52 12.06
N THR A 144 -27.85 -1.54 12.22
CA THR A 144 -27.57 -2.17 13.52
C THR A 144 -26.68 -1.29 14.41
N LEU A 145 -25.80 -0.50 13.81
CA LEU A 145 -24.96 0.46 14.55
C LEU A 145 -25.75 1.72 14.97
N GLU A 146 -26.85 2.07 14.29
CA GLU A 146 -27.73 3.17 14.67
C GLU A 146 -28.63 2.80 15.84
N GLU A 147 -29.21 1.61 15.81
CA GLU A 147 -30.14 1.12 16.83
C GLU A 147 -29.68 -0.26 17.36
N PRO A 148 -28.53 -0.32 18.06
CA PRO A 148 -28.00 -1.58 18.55
C PRO A 148 -28.81 -2.08 19.76
N PRO A 149 -29.02 -3.40 19.91
CA PRO A 149 -29.50 -3.96 21.17
C PRO A 149 -28.60 -3.55 22.34
N SER A 150 -29.14 -3.30 23.51
CA SER A 150 -28.39 -2.82 24.69
C SER A 150 -27.29 -3.76 25.18
N TYR A 151 -27.36 -5.03 24.80
CA TYR A 151 -26.36 -6.05 25.11
C TYR A 151 -25.33 -6.25 24.02
N ALA A 152 -25.47 -5.64 22.84
CA ALA A 152 -24.56 -5.84 21.71
C ALA A 152 -23.45 -4.77 21.71
N ILE A 153 -22.21 -5.22 21.60
CA ILE A 153 -21.04 -4.34 21.47
C ILE A 153 -20.26 -4.74 20.22
N PHE A 154 -20.02 -3.76 19.35
CA PHE A 154 -19.22 -3.94 18.14
C PHE A 154 -17.81 -3.42 18.35
N ILE A 155 -16.81 -4.19 17.93
CA ILE A 155 -15.42 -3.77 17.92
C ILE A 155 -14.89 -3.98 16.50
N LEU A 156 -14.80 -2.90 15.75
CA LEU A 156 -14.28 -2.88 14.39
C LEU A 156 -12.78 -2.60 14.45
N ALA A 157 -11.97 -3.35 13.71
CA ALA A 157 -10.54 -3.11 13.60
C ALA A 157 -10.15 -2.88 12.13
N THR A 158 -9.24 -1.93 11.89
CA THR A 158 -8.76 -1.63 10.53
C THR A 158 -7.31 -1.17 10.52
N THR A 159 -6.60 -1.52 9.47
CA THR A 159 -5.30 -0.94 9.15
C THR A 159 -5.42 0.35 8.34
N GLU A 160 -6.56 0.58 7.67
CA GLU A 160 -6.78 1.69 6.75
C GLU A 160 -8.04 2.48 7.12
N LYS A 161 -7.88 3.42 8.06
CA LYS A 161 -8.97 4.28 8.54
C LYS A 161 -9.67 5.07 7.43
N HIS A 162 -8.89 5.52 6.43
CA HIS A 162 -9.41 6.34 5.32
C HIS A 162 -10.34 5.59 4.37
N LYS A 163 -10.29 4.25 4.34
CA LYS A 163 -11.21 3.42 3.55
C LYS A 163 -12.53 3.14 4.26
N VAL A 164 -12.64 3.43 5.56
CA VAL A 164 -13.89 3.24 6.31
C VAL A 164 -14.83 4.41 6.07
N PRO A 165 -16.09 4.18 5.67
CA PRO A 165 -17.06 5.24 5.40
C PRO A 165 -17.26 6.18 6.60
N ALA A 166 -17.41 7.49 6.35
CA ALA A 166 -17.64 8.49 7.38
C ALA A 166 -18.92 8.21 8.21
N THR A 167 -19.91 7.55 7.62
CA THR A 167 -21.15 7.12 8.28
C THR A 167 -20.89 6.11 9.40
N ILE A 168 -19.89 5.23 9.26
CA ILE A 168 -19.46 4.29 10.30
C ILE A 168 -18.63 5.04 11.36
N LEU A 169 -17.68 5.89 10.91
CA LEU A 169 -16.82 6.68 11.81
C LEU A 169 -17.62 7.53 12.80
N SER A 170 -18.73 8.13 12.36
CA SER A 170 -19.59 8.98 13.21
C SER A 170 -20.38 8.22 14.28
N ARG A 171 -20.48 6.89 14.19
CA ARG A 171 -21.23 6.01 15.11
C ARG A 171 -20.33 5.19 16.02
N CYS A 172 -19.02 5.22 15.78
CA CYS A 172 -18.04 4.46 16.56
C CYS A 172 -17.18 5.39 17.41
N GLN A 173 -16.82 4.92 18.60
CA GLN A 173 -15.76 5.52 19.36
C GLN A 173 -14.41 5.09 18.77
N VAL A 174 -13.66 6.05 18.21
CA VAL A 174 -12.43 5.78 17.46
C VAL A 174 -11.23 5.79 18.38
N TYR A 175 -10.37 4.77 18.28
CA TYR A 175 -9.10 4.65 18.97
C TYR A 175 -7.97 4.41 17.99
N ASP A 176 -6.97 5.31 18.00
CA ASP A 176 -5.83 5.23 17.10
C ASP A 176 -4.64 4.56 17.83
N PHE A 177 -4.30 3.34 17.40
CA PHE A 177 -3.16 2.57 17.89
C PHE A 177 -1.87 3.09 17.25
N GLN A 178 -0.88 3.34 18.06
CA GLN A 178 0.42 3.82 17.62
C GLN A 178 1.37 2.67 17.27
N ARG A 179 2.39 2.96 16.47
CA ARG A 179 3.52 2.05 16.28
C ARG A 179 4.22 1.81 17.61
N ILE A 180 4.62 0.58 17.86
CA ILE A 180 5.37 0.21 19.07
C ILE A 180 6.80 0.69 18.90
N THR A 181 7.38 1.27 19.94
CA THR A 181 8.76 1.79 19.90
C THR A 181 9.76 0.64 19.77
N ILE A 182 10.91 0.91 19.16
CA ILE A 182 12.00 -0.08 19.02
C ILE A 182 12.41 -0.61 20.40
N ALA A 183 12.51 0.26 21.41
CA ALA A 183 12.86 -0.13 22.77
C ALA A 183 11.85 -1.13 23.38
N ASP A 184 10.55 -0.88 23.18
CA ASP A 184 9.49 -1.78 23.66
C ASP A 184 9.50 -3.13 22.93
N ILE A 185 9.80 -3.13 21.62
CA ILE A 185 9.94 -4.37 20.84
C ILE A 185 11.13 -5.17 21.33
N ILE A 186 12.30 -4.55 21.50
CA ILE A 186 13.51 -5.21 22.01
C ILE A 186 13.25 -5.81 23.40
N TYR A 187 12.62 -5.04 24.29
CA TYR A 187 12.26 -5.53 25.62
C TYR A 187 11.41 -6.81 25.55
N GLN A 188 10.38 -6.80 24.69
CA GLN A 188 9.51 -7.97 24.54
C GLN A 188 10.22 -9.17 23.89
N LEU A 189 11.04 -8.92 22.87
CA LEU A 189 11.83 -9.99 22.24
C LEU A 189 12.85 -10.60 23.23
N GLN A 190 13.49 -9.77 24.04
CA GLN A 190 14.41 -10.24 25.09
C GLN A 190 13.68 -11.08 26.14
N TYR A 191 12.47 -10.66 26.54
CA TYR A 191 11.62 -11.44 27.44
C TYR A 191 11.28 -12.82 26.85
N VAL A 192 10.94 -12.88 25.55
CA VAL A 192 10.63 -14.14 24.85
C VAL A 192 11.88 -14.99 24.73
N ALA A 193 13.03 -14.42 24.33
CA ALA A 193 14.31 -15.13 24.22
C ALA A 193 14.72 -15.79 25.55
N ASN A 194 14.59 -15.05 26.67
CA ASN A 194 14.89 -15.56 27.99
C ASN A 194 13.96 -16.72 28.40
N LYS A 195 12.67 -16.64 28.06
CA LYS A 195 11.70 -17.72 28.32
C LYS A 195 11.94 -18.98 27.50
N GLU A 196 12.39 -18.82 26.25
CA GLU A 196 12.73 -19.94 25.35
C GLU A 196 14.17 -20.46 25.55
N GLY A 197 14.97 -19.81 26.41
CA GLY A 197 16.37 -20.18 26.68
C GLY A 197 17.27 -19.96 25.46
N ILE A 198 17.02 -18.89 24.69
CA ILE A 198 17.76 -18.52 23.48
C ILE A 198 18.71 -17.37 23.82
N ALA A 199 19.98 -17.53 23.49
CA ALA A 199 20.98 -16.47 23.64
C ALA A 199 20.96 -15.58 22.37
N VAL A 200 20.68 -14.30 22.53
CA VAL A 200 20.57 -13.33 21.42
C VAL A 200 21.42 -12.11 21.71
N GLU A 201 22.17 -11.65 20.73
CA GLU A 201 22.91 -10.39 20.80
C GLU A 201 21.94 -9.19 20.67
N GLU A 202 22.20 -8.12 21.42
CA GLU A 202 21.34 -6.93 21.45
C GLU A 202 21.23 -6.25 20.08
N GLU A 203 22.32 -6.22 19.33
CA GLU A 203 22.35 -5.70 17.96
C GLU A 203 21.41 -6.50 17.03
N SER A 204 21.33 -7.83 17.20
CA SER A 204 20.38 -8.67 16.46
C SER A 204 18.93 -8.26 16.73
N LEU A 205 18.58 -8.01 17.99
CA LEU A 205 17.24 -7.56 18.38
C LEU A 205 16.91 -6.18 17.81
N ASN A 206 17.89 -5.28 17.74
CA ASN A 206 17.73 -3.98 17.09
C ASN A 206 17.36 -4.12 15.60
N VAL A 207 18.07 -4.98 14.87
CA VAL A 207 17.78 -5.23 13.44
C VAL A 207 16.37 -5.79 13.26
N VAL A 208 15.97 -6.74 14.12
CA VAL A 208 14.60 -7.31 14.09
C VAL A 208 13.55 -6.23 14.35
N ALA A 209 13.76 -5.38 15.37
CA ALA A 209 12.84 -4.34 15.75
C ALA A 209 12.67 -3.26 14.66
N GLN A 210 13.78 -2.86 14.02
CA GLN A 210 13.76 -1.95 12.87
C GLN A 210 12.99 -2.55 11.69
N LYS A 211 13.26 -3.82 11.34
CA LYS A 211 12.59 -4.50 10.22
C LYS A 211 11.10 -4.72 10.46
N ALA A 212 10.68 -4.84 11.71
CA ALA A 212 9.28 -5.01 12.11
C ALA A 212 8.44 -3.73 12.02
N ASP A 213 9.07 -2.56 11.82
CA ASP A 213 8.42 -1.26 11.60
C ASP A 213 7.28 -0.96 12.60
N GLY A 214 7.53 -1.24 13.88
CA GLY A 214 6.57 -1.00 14.97
C GLY A 214 5.49 -2.07 15.13
N GLY A 215 5.55 -3.19 14.39
CA GLY A 215 4.61 -4.30 14.49
C GLY A 215 5.13 -5.45 15.37
N MET A 216 4.60 -5.64 16.59
CA MET A 216 5.03 -6.74 17.48
C MET A 216 4.81 -8.13 16.86
N ARG A 217 3.71 -8.32 16.12
CA ARG A 217 3.44 -9.61 15.45
C ARG A 217 4.50 -9.94 14.41
N ASP A 218 4.92 -8.95 13.64
CA ASP A 218 5.92 -9.11 12.59
C ASP A 218 7.31 -9.31 13.24
N ALA A 219 7.64 -8.59 14.33
CA ALA A 219 8.84 -8.79 15.12
C ALA A 219 8.98 -10.22 15.65
N LEU A 220 7.92 -10.76 16.26
CA LEU A 220 7.90 -12.13 16.76
C LEU A 220 7.99 -13.18 15.63
N SER A 221 7.38 -12.91 14.48
CA SER A 221 7.48 -13.81 13.32
C SER A 221 8.89 -13.83 12.72
N ILE A 222 9.55 -12.68 12.64
CA ILE A 222 10.96 -12.55 12.23
C ILE A 222 11.85 -13.27 13.25
N PHE A 223 11.58 -13.11 14.55
CA PHE A 223 12.32 -13.78 15.60
C PHE A 223 12.21 -15.31 15.49
N ASP A 224 11.01 -15.85 15.28
CA ASP A 224 10.79 -17.28 15.05
C ASP A 224 11.56 -17.80 13.83
N GLN A 225 11.61 -17.00 12.76
CA GLN A 225 12.40 -17.31 11.58
C GLN A 225 13.89 -17.45 11.95
N LEU A 226 14.44 -16.48 12.70
CA LEU A 226 15.83 -16.53 13.15
C LEU A 226 16.12 -17.74 14.04
N VAL A 227 15.22 -18.02 14.98
CA VAL A 227 15.34 -19.20 15.86
C VAL A 227 15.37 -20.51 15.05
N SER A 228 14.55 -20.61 14.02
CA SER A 228 14.49 -21.79 13.16
C SER A 228 15.79 -22.02 12.38
N PHE A 229 16.51 -20.96 12.01
CA PHE A 229 17.77 -21.06 11.27
C PHE A 229 19.01 -21.14 12.18
N CYS A 230 19.08 -20.31 13.23
CA CYS A 230 20.26 -20.21 14.09
C CYS A 230 20.21 -21.16 15.30
N GLY A 231 19.03 -21.68 15.65
CA GLY A 231 18.83 -22.49 16.84
C GLY A 231 18.88 -21.65 18.12
N LYS A 232 19.68 -22.09 19.11
CA LYS A 232 19.72 -21.49 20.46
C LYS A 232 20.64 -20.28 20.60
N LYS A 233 21.42 -19.94 19.59
CA LYS A 233 22.33 -18.79 19.63
C LYS A 233 22.17 -17.97 18.37
N ILE A 234 21.72 -16.72 18.51
CA ILE A 234 21.50 -15.76 17.42
C ILE A 234 22.55 -14.68 17.53
N THR A 235 23.38 -14.55 16.48
CA THR A 235 24.41 -13.52 16.37
C THR A 235 23.98 -12.45 15.38
N TYR A 236 24.56 -11.25 15.50
CA TYR A 236 24.31 -10.13 14.59
C TYR A 236 24.57 -10.50 13.13
N GLN A 237 25.72 -11.16 12.85
CA GLN A 237 26.10 -11.54 11.49
C GLN A 237 25.08 -12.49 10.84
N GLN A 238 24.64 -13.53 11.57
CA GLN A 238 23.61 -14.45 11.08
C GLN A 238 22.27 -13.75 10.85
N THR A 239 21.92 -12.79 11.73
CA THR A 239 20.68 -12.04 11.60
C THR A 239 20.66 -11.20 10.32
N ILE A 240 21.74 -10.53 9.98
CA ILE A 240 21.86 -9.75 8.75
C ILE A 240 21.72 -10.64 7.51
N GLU A 241 22.44 -11.78 7.50
CA GLU A 241 22.41 -12.73 6.39
C GLU A 241 21.00 -13.30 6.17
N ILE A 242 20.35 -13.79 7.22
CA ILE A 242 19.03 -14.45 7.13
C ILE A 242 17.93 -13.44 6.76
N LEU A 243 17.99 -12.24 7.35
CA LEU A 243 16.99 -11.21 7.07
C LEU A 243 17.25 -10.46 5.77
N ASN A 244 18.36 -10.77 5.10
CA ASN A 244 18.78 -10.07 3.89
C ASN A 244 18.78 -8.54 4.10
N VAL A 245 19.39 -8.10 5.22
CA VAL A 245 19.56 -6.69 5.56
C VAL A 245 21.00 -6.33 5.24
N LEU A 246 21.20 -5.30 4.43
CA LEU A 246 22.53 -4.83 4.11
C LEU A 246 23.14 -4.14 5.34
N ASP A 247 24.35 -4.56 5.73
CA ASP A 247 25.05 -3.98 6.86
C ASP A 247 25.32 -2.49 6.65
N SER A 248 25.18 -1.72 7.70
CA SER A 248 25.48 -0.28 7.71
C SER A 248 26.90 0.04 7.25
N GLU A 249 27.85 -0.88 7.44
CA GLU A 249 29.23 -0.73 6.97
C GLU A 249 29.33 -0.51 5.46
N TYR A 250 28.47 -1.16 4.65
CA TYR A 250 28.44 -0.95 3.20
C TYR A 250 28.07 0.47 2.84
N TYR A 251 27.11 1.05 3.54
CA TYR A 251 26.69 2.43 3.31
C TYR A 251 27.77 3.44 3.74
N PHE A 252 28.46 3.20 4.86
CA PHE A 252 29.60 4.02 5.27
C PHE A 252 30.74 3.96 4.24
N LYS A 253 31.05 2.78 3.66
CA LYS A 253 32.06 2.61 2.61
C LYS A 253 31.66 3.36 1.34
N ILE A 254 30.42 3.19 0.85
CA ILE A 254 29.91 3.92 -0.32
C ILE A 254 30.02 5.43 -0.11
N MET A 255 29.65 5.91 1.07
CA MET A 255 29.72 7.33 1.40
C MET A 255 31.17 7.83 1.41
N SER A 256 32.10 7.05 1.95
CA SER A 256 33.55 7.35 1.90
C SER A 256 34.06 7.43 0.47
N TYR A 257 33.67 6.48 -0.40
CA TYR A 257 34.04 6.50 -1.82
C TYR A 257 33.40 7.69 -2.56
N ALA A 258 32.17 8.03 -2.24
CA ALA A 258 31.49 9.19 -2.82
C ALA A 258 32.18 10.52 -2.44
N LEU A 259 32.59 10.66 -1.18
CA LEU A 259 33.30 11.85 -0.71
C LEU A 259 34.70 11.97 -1.30
N SER A 260 35.40 10.85 -1.50
CA SER A 260 36.75 10.82 -2.14
C SER A 260 36.70 10.88 -3.67
N GLY A 261 35.48 10.80 -4.27
CA GLY A 261 35.33 10.79 -5.73
C GLY A 261 35.73 9.47 -6.41
N ASN A 262 35.88 8.39 -5.66
CA ASN A 262 36.33 7.09 -6.16
C ASN A 262 35.15 6.28 -6.75
N VAL A 263 34.92 6.46 -8.03
CA VAL A 263 33.85 5.81 -8.78
C VAL A 263 34.07 4.29 -8.90
N THR A 264 35.34 3.88 -9.11
CA THR A 264 35.63 2.47 -9.37
C THR A 264 35.30 1.59 -8.19
N ASP A 265 35.76 1.97 -6.98
CA ASP A 265 35.49 1.17 -5.77
C ASP A 265 34.02 1.22 -5.36
N ALA A 266 33.32 2.34 -5.63
CA ALA A 266 31.88 2.41 -5.41
C ALA A 266 31.09 1.43 -6.30
N LEU A 267 31.47 1.30 -7.58
CA LEU A 267 30.84 0.36 -8.50
C LEU A 267 31.17 -1.11 -8.16
N LEU A 268 32.43 -1.38 -7.77
CA LEU A 268 32.84 -2.72 -7.35
C LEU A 268 32.11 -3.16 -6.07
N LEU A 269 31.98 -2.27 -5.10
CA LEU A 269 31.22 -2.55 -3.88
C LEU A 269 29.72 -2.78 -4.17
N PHE A 270 29.14 -2.04 -5.10
CA PHE A 270 27.76 -2.27 -5.54
C PHE A 270 27.60 -3.62 -6.24
N ASP A 271 28.56 -4.03 -7.08
CA ASP A 271 28.56 -5.35 -7.70
C ASP A 271 28.66 -6.47 -6.66
N GLU A 272 29.51 -6.31 -5.61
CA GLU A 272 29.58 -7.24 -4.48
C GLU A 272 28.24 -7.37 -3.76
N VAL A 273 27.53 -6.26 -3.54
CA VAL A 273 26.20 -6.25 -2.93
C VAL A 273 25.19 -7.05 -3.78
N LEU A 274 25.21 -6.86 -5.11
CA LEU A 274 24.36 -7.62 -6.02
C LEU A 274 24.70 -9.11 -6.06
N GLN A 275 25.99 -9.47 -6.03
CA GLN A 275 26.44 -10.88 -6.00
C GLN A 275 26.02 -11.60 -4.71
N LYS A 276 25.88 -10.88 -3.61
CA LYS A 276 25.33 -11.40 -2.34
C LYS A 276 23.80 -11.56 -2.38
N GLY A 277 23.14 -11.23 -3.49
CA GLY A 277 21.71 -11.41 -3.68
C GLY A 277 20.83 -10.26 -3.17
N PHE A 278 21.41 -9.11 -2.83
CA PHE A 278 20.64 -7.94 -2.44
C PHE A 278 19.98 -7.28 -3.65
N ASP A 279 18.75 -6.81 -3.47
CA ASP A 279 18.05 -6.04 -4.50
C ASP A 279 18.60 -4.61 -4.60
N ALA A 280 18.80 -4.16 -5.83
CA ALA A 280 19.37 -2.84 -6.11
C ALA A 280 18.48 -1.68 -5.62
N LEU A 281 17.16 -1.85 -5.59
CA LEU A 281 16.24 -0.84 -5.05
C LEU A 281 16.39 -0.73 -3.53
N HIS A 282 16.43 -1.88 -2.84
CA HIS A 282 16.66 -1.89 -1.39
C HIS A 282 17.99 -1.24 -1.02
N PHE A 283 19.04 -1.42 -1.84
CA PHE A 283 20.31 -0.73 -1.67
C PHE A 283 20.16 0.80 -1.77
N VAL A 284 19.46 1.31 -2.78
CA VAL A 284 19.23 2.76 -2.97
C VAL A 284 18.41 3.34 -1.82
N VAL A 285 17.31 2.67 -1.43
CA VAL A 285 16.46 3.10 -0.30
C VAL A 285 17.25 3.10 1.01
N GLY A 286 18.03 2.05 1.27
CA GLY A 286 18.90 1.98 2.45
C GLY A 286 19.97 3.07 2.46
N LEU A 287 20.56 3.41 1.31
CA LEU A 287 21.51 4.52 1.18
C LEU A 287 20.83 5.87 1.42
N MET A 288 19.60 6.08 0.95
CA MET A 288 18.82 7.28 1.25
C MET A 288 18.58 7.43 2.76
N GLN A 289 18.17 6.35 3.42
CA GLN A 289 17.99 6.34 4.87
C GLN A 289 19.30 6.67 5.61
N HIS A 290 20.40 6.06 5.17
CA HIS A 290 21.73 6.34 5.72
C HIS A 290 22.15 7.81 5.56
N LEU A 291 21.98 8.41 4.38
CA LEU A 291 22.26 9.82 4.12
C LEU A 291 21.37 10.74 4.99
N ARG A 292 20.10 10.41 5.15
CA ARG A 292 19.19 11.12 6.06
C ARG A 292 19.66 11.04 7.51
N ASP A 293 20.10 9.88 7.96
CA ASP A 293 20.55 9.66 9.33
C ASP A 293 21.86 10.43 9.62
N VAL A 294 22.78 10.49 8.64
CA VAL A 294 23.96 11.37 8.72
C VAL A 294 23.55 12.85 8.78
N LEU A 295 22.56 13.27 8.00
CA LEU A 295 22.06 14.65 8.02
C LEU A 295 21.44 15.01 9.38
N VAL A 296 20.66 14.11 9.95
CA VAL A 296 20.04 14.28 11.29
C VAL A 296 21.13 14.39 12.37
N CYS A 297 22.24 13.66 12.25
CA CYS A 297 23.37 13.72 13.19
C CYS A 297 24.22 14.99 13.08
N LYS A 298 23.93 15.91 12.17
CA LYS A 298 24.59 17.22 12.10
C LYS A 298 24.33 18.09 13.34
N ASP A 299 23.16 18.00 13.92
CA ASP A 299 22.83 18.64 15.20
C ASP A 299 22.77 17.56 16.29
N ALA A 300 23.54 17.74 17.36
CA ALA A 300 23.57 16.81 18.49
C ALA A 300 22.19 16.62 19.14
N ARG A 301 21.30 17.62 19.07
CA ARG A 301 19.92 17.54 19.61
C ARG A 301 19.05 16.60 18.78
N SER A 302 19.24 16.56 17.49
CA SER A 302 18.48 15.69 16.59
C SER A 302 19.02 14.27 16.51
N ALA A 303 20.26 14.02 16.98
CA ALA A 303 20.84 12.67 17.06
C ALA A 303 20.03 11.72 17.96
N ILE A 304 19.20 12.23 18.86
CA ILE A 304 18.23 11.44 19.66
C ILE A 304 17.17 10.78 18.78
N LEU A 305 16.87 11.35 17.62
CA LEU A 305 15.90 10.80 16.65
C LEU A 305 16.41 9.56 15.91
N LEU A 306 17.70 9.22 16.06
CA LEU A 306 18.22 7.97 15.53
C LEU A 306 17.82 6.79 16.41
N GLU A 307 17.07 5.88 15.82
CA GLU A 307 16.63 4.64 16.44
C GLU A 307 17.68 3.52 16.17
N THR A 308 18.93 3.76 16.59
CA THR A 308 20.07 2.84 16.41
C THR A 308 20.82 2.63 17.72
N SER A 309 21.68 1.59 17.75
CA SER A 309 22.53 1.35 18.93
C SER A 309 23.52 2.51 19.16
N ASP A 310 23.96 2.68 20.41
CA ASP A 310 24.88 3.77 20.79
C ASP A 310 26.22 3.71 20.05
N VAL A 311 26.67 2.52 19.68
CA VAL A 311 27.90 2.31 18.91
C VAL A 311 27.76 2.87 17.50
N VAL A 312 26.69 2.50 16.81
CA VAL A 312 26.40 2.95 15.45
C VAL A 312 26.07 4.45 15.44
N ARG A 313 25.38 4.98 16.47
CA ARG A 313 25.12 6.42 16.60
C ARG A 313 26.39 7.24 16.66
N LYS A 314 27.43 6.79 17.40
CA LYS A 314 28.75 7.46 17.43
C LYS A 314 29.42 7.48 16.05
N GLN A 315 29.29 6.42 15.25
CA GLN A 315 29.80 6.39 13.89
C GLN A 315 29.07 7.41 12.99
N TYR A 316 27.73 7.50 13.10
CA TYR A 316 26.97 8.51 12.36
C TYR A 316 27.36 9.94 12.73
N VAL A 317 27.55 10.24 14.01
CA VAL A 317 28.00 11.56 14.48
C VAL A 317 29.40 11.90 13.93
N ALA A 318 30.33 10.95 13.94
CA ALA A 318 31.67 11.14 13.37
C ALA A 318 31.60 11.36 11.85
N CYS A 319 30.83 10.57 11.12
CA CYS A 319 30.63 10.71 9.69
C CYS A 319 29.93 12.05 9.35
N ALA A 320 28.98 12.48 10.16
CA ALA A 320 28.31 13.75 9.98
C ALA A 320 29.27 14.94 10.01
N GLN A 321 30.34 14.91 10.82
CA GLN A 321 31.32 15.99 10.88
C GLN A 321 32.12 16.17 9.59
N THR A 322 32.37 15.09 8.84
CA THR A 322 33.14 15.11 7.60
C THR A 322 32.36 15.61 6.39
N CYS A 323 31.02 15.57 6.40
CA CYS A 323 30.18 15.91 5.26
C CYS A 323 29.64 17.33 5.35
N SER A 324 29.51 18.06 4.24
CA SER A 324 28.78 19.32 4.21
C SER A 324 27.26 19.09 4.13
N PRO A 325 26.42 19.91 4.78
CA PRO A 325 24.96 19.78 4.66
C PRO A 325 24.48 19.91 3.20
N GLN A 326 25.11 20.79 2.42
CA GLN A 326 24.78 21.00 1.01
C GLN A 326 25.03 19.74 0.18
N TRP A 327 26.14 19.03 0.44
CA TRP A 327 26.44 17.76 -0.22
C TRP A 327 25.37 16.70 0.12
N LEU A 328 24.99 16.59 1.40
CA LEU A 328 23.97 15.64 1.84
C LEU A 328 22.61 15.90 1.19
N PHE A 329 22.17 17.17 1.08
CA PHE A 329 20.92 17.51 0.39
C PHE A 329 20.96 17.11 -1.09
N GLN A 330 22.06 17.40 -1.80
CA GLN A 330 22.20 17.03 -3.21
C GLN A 330 22.30 15.51 -3.39
N ALA A 331 22.98 14.81 -2.48
CA ALA A 331 23.06 13.36 -2.48
C ALA A 331 21.67 12.71 -2.28
N LEU A 332 20.86 13.24 -1.35
CA LEU A 332 19.48 12.80 -1.13
C LEU A 332 18.59 13.05 -2.34
N ASP A 333 18.73 14.21 -2.99
CA ASP A 333 17.95 14.54 -4.20
C ASP A 333 18.31 13.60 -5.36
N LEU A 334 19.59 13.30 -5.56
CA LEU A 334 20.05 12.33 -6.55
C LEU A 334 19.53 10.92 -6.25
N ALA A 335 19.52 10.51 -4.98
CA ALA A 335 19.04 9.20 -4.57
C ALA A 335 17.51 9.08 -4.75
N ASN A 336 16.75 10.12 -4.40
CA ASN A 336 15.30 10.19 -4.63
C ASN A 336 14.98 10.15 -6.14
N THR A 337 15.74 10.87 -6.95
CA THR A 337 15.59 10.83 -8.42
C THR A 337 15.84 9.41 -8.95
N CYS A 338 16.84 8.71 -8.39
CA CYS A 338 17.14 7.32 -8.76
C CYS A 338 15.97 6.38 -8.37
N ASP A 339 15.39 6.50 -7.17
CA ASP A 339 14.25 5.68 -6.73
C ASP A 339 13.05 5.83 -7.67
N VAL A 340 12.69 7.07 -8.01
CA VAL A 340 11.59 7.35 -8.94
C VAL A 340 11.86 6.77 -10.33
N GLN A 341 13.07 6.97 -10.86
CA GLN A 341 13.45 6.48 -12.19
C GLN A 341 13.58 4.95 -12.24
N TYR A 342 13.98 4.31 -11.14
CA TYR A 342 14.17 2.86 -11.06
C TYR A 342 12.89 2.08 -11.41
N ARG A 343 11.72 2.59 -11.04
CA ARG A 343 10.43 1.94 -11.27
C ARG A 343 10.08 1.83 -12.74
N THR A 344 10.47 2.82 -13.54
CA THR A 344 10.19 2.91 -14.98
C THR A 344 11.35 2.50 -15.87
N ALA A 345 12.54 2.32 -15.29
CA ALA A 345 13.76 2.01 -16.04
C ALA A 345 13.75 0.59 -16.63
N LYS A 346 14.09 0.46 -17.90
CA LYS A 346 14.30 -0.84 -18.58
C LYS A 346 15.55 -1.57 -18.02
N ASN A 347 16.62 -0.85 -17.77
CA ASN A 347 17.86 -1.39 -17.19
C ASN A 347 18.06 -0.84 -15.79
N LYS A 348 17.57 -1.58 -14.81
CA LYS A 348 17.57 -1.22 -13.39
C LYS A 348 18.99 -1.08 -12.83
N ARG A 349 19.90 -2.01 -13.19
CA ARG A 349 21.30 -1.99 -12.75
C ARG A 349 22.02 -0.71 -13.22
N LEU A 350 21.92 -0.39 -14.51
CA LEU A 350 22.52 0.80 -15.09
C LEU A 350 22.04 2.09 -14.42
N THR A 351 20.76 2.16 -14.04
CA THR A 351 20.20 3.33 -13.36
C THR A 351 20.90 3.60 -12.03
N VAL A 352 21.15 2.55 -11.24
CA VAL A 352 21.87 2.67 -9.95
C VAL A 352 23.37 2.95 -10.17
N GLU A 353 24.02 2.32 -11.15
CA GLU A 353 25.40 2.60 -11.49
C GLU A 353 25.61 4.09 -11.89
N LEU A 354 24.72 4.63 -12.73
CA LEU A 354 24.73 6.05 -13.10
C LEU A 354 24.49 6.98 -11.91
N PHE A 355 23.62 6.59 -11.00
CA PHE A 355 23.41 7.32 -9.74
C PHE A 355 24.70 7.36 -8.91
N LEU A 356 25.38 6.22 -8.70
CA LEU A 356 26.65 6.15 -7.97
C LEU A 356 27.76 6.99 -8.62
N VAL A 357 27.87 6.96 -9.95
CA VAL A 357 28.80 7.81 -10.71
C VAL A 357 28.53 9.30 -10.46
N LYS A 358 27.25 9.72 -10.50
CA LYS A 358 26.86 11.11 -10.20
C LYS A 358 27.16 11.48 -8.76
N LEU A 359 26.88 10.58 -7.81
CA LEU A 359 27.15 10.79 -6.39
C LEU A 359 28.64 11.00 -6.11
N CYS A 360 29.51 10.17 -6.67
CA CYS A 360 30.97 10.32 -6.53
C CYS A 360 31.52 11.61 -7.19
N ARG A 361 30.89 12.09 -8.26
CA ARG A 361 31.29 13.34 -8.92
C ARG A 361 30.77 14.60 -8.22
N LEU A 362 29.84 14.45 -7.31
CA LEU A 362 29.18 15.58 -6.63
C LEU A 362 30.21 16.46 -5.89
N THR A 363 31.15 15.86 -5.18
CA THR A 363 32.21 16.56 -4.43
C THR A 363 33.07 17.42 -5.36
N GLN A 364 33.55 16.86 -6.46
CA GLN A 364 34.36 17.58 -7.46
C GLN A 364 33.57 18.73 -8.11
N ALA A 365 32.30 18.51 -8.43
CA ALA A 365 31.46 19.54 -9.00
C ALA A 365 31.20 20.70 -8.04
N MET A 366 31.07 20.42 -6.74
CA MET A 366 30.93 21.45 -5.71
C MET A 366 32.22 22.26 -5.52
N GLU A 367 33.39 21.61 -5.46
CA GLU A 367 34.71 22.27 -5.37
C GLU A 367 34.93 23.19 -6.58
N GLN A 368 34.65 22.73 -7.79
CA GLN A 368 34.75 23.55 -9.01
C GLN A 368 33.83 24.78 -8.98
N ARG A 369 32.60 24.63 -8.48
CA ARG A 369 31.65 25.76 -8.33
C ARG A 369 32.14 26.76 -7.29
N MET A 370 32.71 26.30 -6.17
CA MET A 370 33.27 27.19 -5.15
C MET A 370 34.51 27.90 -5.67
N ALA A 371 35.40 27.21 -6.40
CA ALA A 371 36.57 27.82 -7.04
C ALA A 371 36.17 28.87 -8.10
N ALA A 372 35.15 28.57 -8.92
CA ALA A 372 34.63 29.53 -9.90
C ALA A 372 33.99 30.76 -9.25
N ALA A 373 33.25 30.58 -8.12
CA ALA A 373 32.66 31.68 -7.38
C ALA A 373 33.71 32.58 -6.72
N SER A 374 34.82 32.02 -6.21
CA SER A 374 35.94 32.77 -5.63
C SER A 374 36.72 33.58 -6.69
N VAL A 375 36.86 33.05 -7.91
CA VAL A 375 37.48 33.76 -9.04
C VAL A 375 36.58 34.91 -9.54
N ALA A 376 35.25 34.75 -9.52
CA ALA A 376 34.32 35.79 -9.92
C ALA A 376 34.28 37.00 -8.96
N GLN A 377 34.70 36.82 -7.70
CA GLN A 377 34.83 37.92 -6.70
C GLN A 377 36.16 38.69 -6.78
N GLN A 378 37.11 38.28 -7.60
CA GLN A 378 38.43 38.93 -7.77
C GLN A 378 38.56 39.74 -9.08
N VAL A 379 37.50 40.22 -9.67
CA VAL A 379 37.59 41.17 -10.76
C VAL A 379 37.96 42.53 -10.15
N PRO A 380 39.20 43.05 -10.35
CA PRO A 380 39.55 44.35 -9.81
C PRO A 380 38.77 45.44 -10.56
N VAL A 381 38.10 46.30 -9.79
CA VAL A 381 37.53 47.54 -10.29
C VAL A 381 38.70 48.36 -10.89
N ARG A 382 38.82 48.36 -12.20
CA ARG A 382 39.67 49.32 -12.91
C ARG A 382 39.01 50.68 -12.85
N ASN A 383 39.51 51.52 -11.95
CA ASN A 383 39.37 52.95 -12.05
C ASN A 383 40.13 53.43 -13.29
N GLY A 384 39.43 53.80 -14.30
CA GLY A 384 39.94 54.49 -15.48
C GLY A 384 39.18 55.77 -15.68
N SER A 385 39.76 56.86 -15.17
CA SER A 385 39.39 58.24 -15.54
C SER A 385 39.83 58.51 -16.98
N SER A 386 38.97 59.05 -17.83
CA SER A 386 39.20 60.25 -18.62
C SER A 386 38.27 60.36 -19.83
N GLU A 387 37.73 61.55 -19.90
CA GLU A 387 37.42 62.40 -21.07
C GLU A 387 36.27 62.03 -22.02
N ALA A 388 35.35 62.97 -21.99
CA ALA A 388 34.29 63.17 -22.96
C ALA A 388 34.84 63.76 -24.29
N PRO A 389 34.12 63.66 -25.41
CA PRO A 389 33.55 64.87 -26.00
C PRO A 389 32.10 64.78 -26.38
N LYS A 390 31.57 66.00 -26.42
CA LYS A 390 30.19 66.44 -26.65
C LYS A 390 29.69 66.20 -28.07
N SER A 391 28.37 66.06 -28.22
CA SER A 391 27.43 66.83 -29.05
C SER A 391 26.14 65.98 -29.21
N ASP A 392 25.12 66.49 -28.91
CA ASP A 392 24.01 67.37 -29.29
C ASP A 392 22.68 66.66 -29.47
N GLU A 393 21.72 67.18 -28.68
CA GLU A 393 20.31 67.51 -28.97
C GLU A 393 19.35 66.43 -29.54
N GLN A 394 18.26 66.10 -28.94
CA GLN A 394 17.07 66.91 -28.68
C GLN A 394 15.99 66.15 -27.86
N LYS A 395 15.54 66.82 -26.81
CA LYS A 395 14.21 67.08 -26.28
C LYS A 395 13.05 66.13 -26.59
N LYS A 396 12.39 65.56 -25.52
CA LYS A 396 11.15 66.11 -24.95
C LYS A 396 10.70 65.24 -23.75
N ASN A 397 10.61 65.92 -22.64
CA ASN A 397 9.54 66.03 -21.62
C ASN A 397 8.47 64.91 -21.62
N THR A 398 8.10 64.34 -20.46
CA THR A 398 7.41 64.97 -19.34
C THR A 398 7.32 64.04 -18.13
N GLU A 399 7.66 64.57 -16.94
CA GLU A 399 7.04 64.47 -15.59
C GLU A 399 6.67 63.10 -15.03
N VAL A 400 7.33 62.69 -13.98
CA VAL A 400 7.16 62.95 -12.53
C VAL A 400 5.85 62.38 -11.95
N THR A 401 5.97 61.37 -11.11
CA THR A 401 5.66 61.51 -9.69
C THR A 401 6.07 60.26 -8.91
N ASN A 402 6.89 60.50 -7.87
CA ASN A 402 7.16 59.64 -6.72
C ASN A 402 5.87 59.41 -5.92
N VAL A 403 5.74 58.23 -5.32
CA VAL A 403 5.37 58.07 -3.90
C VAL A 403 5.78 56.71 -3.38
N THR A 404 6.47 56.73 -2.27
CA THR A 404 7.00 55.63 -1.43
C THR A 404 5.89 55.10 -0.46
N PRO A 405 6.21 54.11 0.41
CA PRO A 405 5.35 52.98 0.74
C PRO A 405 4.56 53.16 2.04
N VAL A 406 3.49 52.39 2.21
CA VAL A 406 2.85 52.21 3.53
C VAL A 406 2.58 50.73 3.78
N GLN A 407 3.05 50.31 4.93
CA GLN A 407 2.71 49.08 5.64
C GLN A 407 1.24 49.06 6.08
N SER A 408 0.73 47.85 6.27
CA SER A 408 0.05 47.39 7.47
C SER A 408 -1.26 46.61 7.24
N SER A 409 -1.25 45.45 7.90
CA SER A 409 -2.27 44.85 8.76
C SER A 409 -3.45 44.12 8.13
N ALA A 410 -3.54 42.88 8.60
CA ALA A 410 -4.74 42.03 8.65
C ALA A 410 -5.87 42.68 9.48
N PRO A 411 -7.12 42.30 9.24
CA PRO A 411 -7.81 41.67 10.36
C PRO A 411 -8.73 40.48 10.02
N GLN A 412 -9.05 39.81 11.11
CA GLN A 412 -9.86 38.65 11.36
C GLN A 412 -11.35 38.75 11.02
N ALA A 413 -11.91 37.54 10.76
CA ALA A 413 -13.19 36.99 11.21
C ALA A 413 -14.49 37.82 11.14
N VAL A 414 -15.57 37.13 10.73
CA VAL A 414 -16.83 36.93 11.48
C VAL A 414 -17.89 36.20 10.61
N VAL A 415 -18.23 34.93 11.03
CA VAL A 415 -19.56 34.35 11.34
C VAL A 415 -20.71 34.41 10.33
N ASN A 416 -21.23 33.20 10.05
CA ASN A 416 -22.57 32.68 9.70
C ASN A 416 -23.80 33.61 9.93
N PRO A 417 -25.07 33.31 9.51
CA PRO A 417 -25.67 31.98 9.27
C PRO A 417 -26.86 31.88 8.25
N THR A 418 -27.30 30.61 8.03
CA THR A 418 -28.69 30.13 7.85
C THR A 418 -29.55 30.50 6.66
N SER A 419 -30.10 29.50 6.01
CA SER A 419 -31.49 29.00 5.94
C SER A 419 -31.71 28.25 4.65
N SER A 420 -32.05 26.96 4.73
CA SER A 420 -33.34 26.25 4.77
C SER A 420 -34.21 26.37 3.51
N LEU A 421 -34.66 25.22 3.09
CA LEU A 421 -35.99 24.78 2.65
C LEU A 421 -36.01 24.02 1.33
N ASN A 422 -36.34 22.79 1.47
CA ASN A 422 -37.54 22.03 1.05
C ASN A 422 -37.61 21.46 -0.36
N ALA A 423 -37.66 20.14 -0.37
CA ALA A 423 -38.78 19.26 -0.73
C ALA A 423 -39.09 19.03 -2.21
N GLY A 424 -39.14 17.75 -2.54
CA GLY A 424 -39.75 17.27 -3.78
C GLY A 424 -39.59 15.77 -3.96
N ALA A 425 -40.53 14.99 -3.42
CA ALA A 425 -40.65 13.56 -3.61
C ALA A 425 -41.23 13.23 -5.00
N ALA A 426 -40.76 12.15 -5.63
CA ALA A 426 -41.58 11.37 -6.56
C ALA A 426 -41.06 9.93 -6.63
N SER A 427 -41.92 9.02 -6.32
CA SER A 427 -41.82 7.58 -6.37
C SER A 427 -41.87 7.03 -7.80
N ALA A 428 -41.17 5.94 -8.07
CA ALA A 428 -41.59 4.93 -9.05
C ALA A 428 -41.14 3.54 -8.59
N LYS A 429 -42.13 2.67 -8.49
CA LYS A 429 -42.04 1.22 -8.22
C LYS A 429 -41.67 0.48 -9.51
N GLU A 430 -41.22 -0.76 -9.28
CA GLU A 430 -41.27 -1.97 -10.12
C GLU A 430 -39.87 -2.50 -10.43
N SER A 431 -39.53 -3.77 -10.41
CA SER A 431 -40.26 -5.05 -10.19
C SER A 431 -39.19 -6.13 -9.86
N VAL A 432 -39.63 -7.11 -9.09
CA VAL A 432 -38.83 -8.26 -8.64
C VAL A 432 -38.61 -9.24 -9.79
N GLY A 433 -37.34 -9.56 -10.08
CA GLY A 433 -36.94 -10.66 -10.96
C GLY A 433 -36.08 -11.67 -10.19
N ALA A 434 -36.51 -12.91 -10.20
CA ALA A 434 -35.95 -14.02 -9.44
C ALA A 434 -34.55 -14.42 -9.86
N ILE A 435 -33.63 -14.54 -8.90
CA ILE A 435 -32.25 -15.00 -9.08
C ILE A 435 -32.18 -16.51 -8.95
N ARG A 436 -31.75 -17.20 -10.00
CA ARG A 436 -31.43 -18.63 -10.00
C ARG A 436 -30.05 -18.84 -9.33
N LYS A 437 -30.00 -19.78 -8.39
CA LYS A 437 -28.81 -20.24 -7.67
C LYS A 437 -27.79 -20.87 -8.62
N MET A 438 -26.53 -20.46 -8.53
CA MET A 438 -25.38 -21.18 -9.09
C MET A 438 -24.83 -22.21 -8.07
N PRO A 439 -24.34 -23.37 -8.52
CA PRO A 439 -23.82 -24.42 -7.64
C PRO A 439 -22.39 -24.13 -7.16
N ARG A 440 -22.11 -24.53 -5.91
CA ARG A 440 -20.82 -24.43 -5.23
C ARG A 440 -19.78 -25.39 -5.83
N ILE A 441 -18.54 -24.91 -6.01
CA ILE A 441 -17.34 -25.68 -6.42
C ILE A 441 -16.77 -26.50 -5.23
N SER A 442 -17.56 -27.33 -4.57
CA SER A 442 -17.05 -28.20 -3.49
C SER A 442 -17.28 -29.69 -3.69
N GLU A 443 -17.71 -30.14 -4.87
CA GLU A 443 -18.00 -31.56 -5.12
C GLU A 443 -17.28 -32.12 -6.38
N MET A 444 -15.98 -31.85 -6.53
CA MET A 444 -15.14 -32.66 -7.43
C MET A 444 -13.94 -33.18 -6.68
N GLY A 445 -14.20 -34.16 -5.84
CA GLY A 445 -13.18 -35.03 -5.28
C GLY A 445 -12.76 -36.07 -6.33
N MET A 446 -11.66 -35.81 -7.03
CA MET A 446 -11.00 -36.83 -7.85
C MET A 446 -10.08 -37.67 -6.96
N LYS A 447 -10.44 -38.95 -6.83
CA LYS A 447 -9.59 -40.00 -6.24
C LYS A 447 -8.34 -40.20 -7.13
N ILE A 448 -7.17 -39.93 -6.59
CA ILE A 448 -5.90 -40.30 -7.19
C ILE A 448 -5.52 -41.66 -6.68
N ASN A 449 -5.60 -42.70 -7.52
CA ASN A 449 -4.92 -43.98 -7.31
C ASN A 449 -3.47 -43.84 -7.78
N LYS A 450 -2.56 -44.06 -6.86
CA LYS A 450 -1.13 -44.30 -7.15
C LYS A 450 -0.97 -45.71 -7.68
N THR A 451 -0.43 -45.82 -8.90
CA THR A 451 0.36 -46.97 -9.30
C THR A 451 1.57 -46.48 -10.06
N VAL A 452 2.74 -46.88 -9.57
CA VAL A 452 4.05 -46.58 -10.13
C VAL A 452 4.34 -47.66 -11.15
N GLU A 453 4.64 -47.31 -12.41
CA GLU A 453 5.43 -48.14 -13.34
C GLU A 453 6.32 -47.25 -14.21
N GLU A 454 7.57 -47.66 -14.31
CA GLU A 454 8.67 -47.00 -15.05
C GLU A 454 8.54 -47.14 -16.57
N PRO A 455 9.33 -46.37 -17.37
CA PRO A 455 8.98 -46.04 -18.75
C PRO A 455 9.53 -47.04 -19.78
N GLU A 456 8.67 -47.50 -20.66
CA GLU A 456 9.06 -48.11 -21.95
C GLU A 456 9.09 -47.07 -23.07
N GLU A 457 10.12 -47.17 -23.88
CA GLU A 457 10.41 -46.36 -25.06
C GLU A 457 9.22 -46.28 -26.05
N ALA A 458 8.64 -45.10 -26.24
CA ALA A 458 7.60 -44.85 -27.21
C ALA A 458 8.20 -44.46 -28.57
N LYS A 459 7.99 -45.33 -29.54
CA LYS A 459 8.20 -45.13 -30.97
C LYS A 459 7.49 -43.86 -31.44
N ALA A 460 8.20 -43.08 -32.23
CA ALA A 460 7.68 -41.92 -32.96
C ALA A 460 6.44 -42.31 -33.76
N THR A 461 5.28 -41.84 -33.33
CA THR A 461 4.05 -41.84 -34.14
C THR A 461 4.00 -40.53 -34.91
N VAL A 462 4.08 -40.63 -36.21
CA VAL A 462 3.88 -39.52 -37.14
C VAL A 462 2.50 -38.93 -36.92
N VAL A 463 2.46 -37.72 -36.37
CA VAL A 463 1.24 -36.89 -36.26
C VAL A 463 0.92 -36.44 -37.67
N GLN A 464 -0.13 -37.00 -38.27
CA GLN A 464 -0.72 -36.45 -39.48
C GLN A 464 -1.33 -35.11 -39.16
N ASP A 465 -0.71 -34.04 -39.67
CA ASP A 465 -1.23 -32.67 -39.64
C ASP A 465 -2.61 -32.62 -40.28
N LYS A 466 -3.65 -32.43 -39.48
CA LYS A 466 -5.02 -32.20 -39.94
C LYS A 466 -5.17 -30.74 -40.32
N TYR A 467 -4.96 -30.44 -41.59
CA TYR A 467 -5.28 -29.13 -42.16
C TYR A 467 -6.58 -29.27 -42.93
N GLU A 468 -7.71 -28.86 -42.40
CA GLU A 468 -8.94 -28.65 -43.17
C GLU A 468 -8.93 -27.20 -43.68
N SER A 469 -9.24 -27.01 -44.96
CA SER A 469 -9.44 -25.69 -45.54
C SER A 469 -10.78 -25.14 -45.06
N PHE A 470 -10.79 -23.94 -44.51
CA PHE A 470 -11.99 -23.26 -43.98
C PHE A 470 -12.33 -22.02 -44.82
N VAL A 471 -13.61 -21.68 -44.88
CA VAL A 471 -14.14 -20.53 -45.61
C VAL A 471 -14.60 -19.45 -44.60
N ALA A 472 -14.76 -18.21 -45.06
CA ALA A 472 -15.19 -17.09 -44.22
C ALA A 472 -16.46 -17.38 -43.37
N LYS A 473 -17.42 -18.15 -43.95
CA LYS A 473 -18.62 -18.59 -43.21
C LYS A 473 -18.34 -19.51 -42.01
N ASP A 474 -17.31 -20.32 -42.11
CA ASP A 474 -16.93 -21.24 -41.03
C ASP A 474 -16.31 -20.44 -39.85
N VAL A 475 -15.56 -19.38 -40.20
CA VAL A 475 -15.01 -18.44 -39.18
C VAL A 475 -16.10 -17.70 -38.47
N GLU A 476 -17.13 -17.19 -39.15
CA GLU A 476 -18.27 -16.51 -38.56
C GLU A 476 -19.05 -17.45 -37.61
N GLN A 477 -19.34 -18.68 -38.02
CA GLN A 477 -20.03 -19.66 -37.18
C GLN A 477 -19.21 -20.09 -35.94
N ALA A 478 -17.89 -20.22 -36.10
CA ALA A 478 -16.99 -20.50 -34.99
C ALA A 478 -16.96 -19.33 -34.01
N TRP A 479 -16.97 -18.10 -34.52
CA TRP A 479 -16.98 -16.87 -33.71
C TRP A 479 -18.29 -16.72 -32.92
N GLU A 480 -19.44 -16.96 -33.50
CA GLU A 480 -20.72 -16.94 -32.79
C GLU A 480 -20.75 -17.94 -31.63
N LYS A 481 -20.20 -19.15 -31.83
CA LYS A 481 -20.08 -20.13 -30.73
C LYS A 481 -19.14 -19.69 -29.62
N ILE A 482 -18.06 -19.02 -29.99
CA ILE A 482 -17.12 -18.45 -29.00
C ILE A 482 -17.80 -17.32 -28.23
N CYS A 483 -18.52 -16.41 -28.90
CA CYS A 483 -19.28 -15.35 -28.22
C CYS A 483 -20.33 -15.91 -27.22
N ALA A 484 -20.96 -17.04 -27.53
CA ALA A 484 -21.90 -17.72 -26.63
C ALA A 484 -21.23 -18.25 -25.35
N ASN A 485 -19.96 -18.63 -25.39
CA ASN A 485 -19.23 -19.09 -24.20
C ASN A 485 -18.96 -17.98 -23.17
N TYR A 486 -19.03 -16.71 -23.57
CA TYR A 486 -18.81 -15.54 -22.71
C TYR A 486 -20.10 -14.82 -22.32
N GLU A 487 -21.26 -15.50 -22.36
CA GLU A 487 -22.56 -14.91 -21.96
C GLU A 487 -22.62 -14.44 -20.50
N SER A 488 -21.79 -14.98 -19.63
CA SER A 488 -21.71 -14.59 -18.21
C SER A 488 -20.94 -13.29 -17.96
N ASP A 489 -20.14 -12.80 -18.93
CA ASP A 489 -19.38 -11.56 -18.81
C ASP A 489 -19.86 -10.54 -19.85
N GLU A 490 -20.72 -9.60 -19.40
CA GLU A 490 -21.33 -8.58 -20.25
C GLU A 490 -20.29 -7.69 -20.98
N ARG A 491 -19.11 -7.47 -20.39
CA ARG A 491 -18.05 -6.65 -20.99
C ARG A 491 -17.38 -7.40 -22.16
N LEU A 492 -16.93 -8.62 -21.91
CA LEU A 492 -16.27 -9.44 -22.94
C LEU A 492 -17.25 -9.77 -24.09
N LYS A 493 -18.51 -10.04 -23.75
CA LYS A 493 -19.58 -10.24 -24.75
C LYS A 493 -19.76 -9.01 -25.65
N ALA A 494 -19.79 -7.81 -25.07
CA ALA A 494 -19.92 -6.56 -25.84
C ALA A 494 -18.71 -6.33 -26.76
N ILE A 495 -17.50 -6.63 -26.31
CA ILE A 495 -16.27 -6.51 -27.11
C ILE A 495 -16.27 -7.53 -28.27
N LEU A 496 -16.55 -8.81 -27.99
CA LEU A 496 -16.57 -9.86 -28.98
C LEU A 496 -17.70 -9.70 -30.01
N SER A 497 -18.87 -9.22 -29.59
CA SER A 497 -20.00 -8.96 -30.51
C SER A 497 -19.82 -7.71 -31.36
N SER A 498 -19.02 -6.74 -30.90
CA SER A 498 -18.68 -5.54 -31.70
C SER A 498 -17.56 -5.75 -32.71
N SER A 499 -16.78 -6.83 -32.57
CA SER A 499 -15.65 -7.18 -33.42
C SER A 499 -15.96 -8.40 -34.30
N VAL A 500 -16.14 -8.18 -35.58
CA VAL A 500 -16.40 -9.27 -36.55
C VAL A 500 -15.07 -9.71 -37.15
N PRO A 501 -14.71 -11.01 -37.03
CA PRO A 501 -13.48 -11.52 -37.64
C PRO A 501 -13.60 -11.58 -39.18
N THR A 502 -12.55 -11.17 -39.89
CA THR A 502 -12.45 -11.24 -41.33
C THR A 502 -11.31 -12.15 -41.76
N LEU A 503 -11.57 -13.03 -42.73
CA LEU A 503 -10.55 -13.94 -43.27
C LEU A 503 -9.74 -13.21 -44.33
N LEU A 504 -8.42 -13.10 -44.12
CA LEU A 504 -7.49 -12.54 -45.12
C LEU A 504 -7.08 -13.57 -46.17
N PRO A 505 -6.67 -13.13 -47.38
CA PRO A 505 -6.23 -14.02 -48.47
C PRO A 505 -5.02 -14.90 -48.11
N ASN A 506 -4.26 -14.53 -47.11
CA ASN A 506 -3.10 -15.27 -46.58
C ASN A 506 -3.48 -16.36 -45.55
N GLY A 507 -4.78 -16.55 -45.25
CA GLY A 507 -5.26 -17.54 -44.28
C GLY A 507 -5.20 -17.09 -42.82
N GLU A 508 -4.87 -15.83 -42.53
CA GLU A 508 -4.92 -15.23 -41.20
C GLU A 508 -6.31 -14.65 -40.94
N ILE A 509 -6.73 -14.66 -39.68
CA ILE A 509 -8.00 -14.07 -39.21
C ILE A 509 -7.70 -12.71 -38.64
N GLU A 510 -8.26 -11.66 -39.24
CA GLU A 510 -8.13 -10.29 -38.79
C GLU A 510 -9.32 -9.91 -37.89
N ILE A 511 -9.03 -9.33 -36.72
CA ILE A 511 -10.03 -8.81 -35.80
C ILE A 511 -9.77 -7.31 -35.61
N LYS A 512 -10.82 -6.50 -35.83
CA LYS A 512 -10.76 -5.04 -35.72
C LYS A 512 -11.45 -4.56 -34.46
N PHE A 513 -10.73 -3.76 -33.66
CA PHE A 513 -11.26 -3.13 -32.44
C PHE A 513 -11.39 -1.62 -32.62
N SER A 514 -12.38 -1.01 -31.97
CA SER A 514 -12.66 0.42 -32.08
C SER A 514 -11.73 1.31 -31.23
N ASN A 515 -11.02 0.74 -30.25
CA ASN A 515 -10.08 1.46 -29.39
C ASN A 515 -9.02 0.53 -28.77
N GLU A 516 -7.94 1.12 -28.22
CA GLU A 516 -6.86 0.36 -27.59
C GLU A 516 -7.27 -0.38 -26.32
N LEU A 517 -8.28 0.13 -25.57
CA LEU A 517 -8.74 -0.52 -24.36
C LEU A 517 -9.36 -1.89 -24.64
N GLN A 518 -10.19 -1.98 -25.70
CA GLN A 518 -10.77 -3.24 -26.16
C GLN A 518 -9.70 -4.24 -26.60
N LYS A 519 -8.64 -3.77 -27.24
CA LYS A 519 -7.48 -4.60 -27.62
C LYS A 519 -6.75 -5.15 -26.41
N VAL A 520 -6.56 -4.35 -25.34
CA VAL A 520 -5.88 -4.78 -24.12
C VAL A 520 -6.73 -5.82 -23.37
N GLU A 521 -8.04 -5.63 -23.27
CA GLU A 521 -8.95 -6.59 -22.65
C GLU A 521 -9.02 -7.90 -23.48
N PHE A 522 -9.08 -7.82 -24.80
CA PHE A 522 -9.04 -8.99 -25.67
C PHE A 522 -7.73 -9.78 -25.54
N LYS A 523 -6.59 -9.12 -25.37
CA LYS A 523 -5.30 -9.78 -25.14
C LYS A 523 -5.30 -10.72 -23.94
N SER A 524 -6.09 -10.45 -22.92
CA SER A 524 -6.19 -11.31 -21.74
C SER A 524 -6.84 -12.67 -22.02
N ILE A 525 -7.65 -12.76 -23.09
CA ILE A 525 -8.37 -13.97 -23.51
C ILE A 525 -7.91 -14.50 -24.87
N GLU A 526 -6.93 -13.86 -25.51
CA GLU A 526 -6.43 -14.16 -26.86
C GLU A 526 -6.08 -15.64 -27.06
N GLU A 527 -5.30 -16.21 -26.11
CA GLU A 527 -4.89 -17.63 -26.17
C GLU A 527 -6.08 -18.59 -26.10
N HIS A 528 -7.08 -18.27 -25.30
CA HIS A 528 -8.28 -19.10 -25.15
C HIS A 528 -9.19 -19.02 -26.39
N VAL A 529 -9.34 -17.83 -26.97
CA VAL A 529 -10.08 -17.62 -28.24
C VAL A 529 -9.37 -18.31 -29.38
N LEU A 530 -8.04 -18.19 -29.48
CA LEU A 530 -7.23 -18.84 -30.50
C LEU A 530 -7.31 -20.37 -30.42
N SER A 531 -7.25 -20.93 -29.21
CA SER A 531 -7.41 -22.37 -28.98
C SER A 531 -8.79 -22.87 -29.41
N SER A 532 -9.84 -22.10 -29.10
CA SER A 532 -11.22 -22.41 -29.46
C SER A 532 -11.44 -22.34 -30.97
N LEU A 533 -10.86 -21.33 -31.66
CA LEU A 533 -10.90 -21.22 -33.14
C LEU A 533 -10.20 -22.40 -33.80
N ARG A 534 -9.00 -22.80 -33.37
CA ARG A 534 -8.26 -23.96 -33.87
C ARG A 534 -9.05 -25.27 -33.72
N LEU A 535 -9.74 -25.42 -32.58
CA LEU A 535 -10.56 -26.59 -32.30
C LEU A 535 -11.81 -26.64 -33.23
N HIS A 536 -12.50 -25.51 -33.44
CA HIS A 536 -13.72 -25.45 -34.23
C HIS A 536 -13.44 -25.55 -35.73
N LEU A 537 -12.34 -24.96 -36.20
CA LEU A 537 -11.93 -24.93 -37.59
C LEU A 537 -11.00 -26.10 -37.97
N ARG A 538 -10.62 -26.95 -36.99
CA ARG A 538 -9.72 -28.12 -37.17
C ARG A 538 -8.42 -27.79 -37.90
N ASN A 539 -7.85 -26.62 -37.60
CA ASN A 539 -6.64 -26.13 -38.21
C ASN A 539 -5.72 -25.48 -37.18
N GLU A 540 -4.53 -26.06 -36.96
CA GLU A 540 -3.58 -25.59 -35.96
C GLU A 540 -2.72 -24.40 -36.39
N GLN A 541 -2.70 -24.07 -37.68
CA GLN A 541 -1.88 -22.97 -38.23
C GLN A 541 -2.56 -21.59 -38.20
N ILE A 542 -3.78 -21.49 -37.65
CA ILE A 542 -4.53 -20.23 -37.55
C ILE A 542 -3.75 -19.23 -36.72
N ARG A 543 -3.56 -18.03 -37.29
CA ARG A 543 -3.01 -16.85 -36.60
C ARG A 543 -4.04 -15.74 -36.58
N LEU A 544 -4.06 -15.01 -35.45
CA LEU A 544 -4.89 -13.83 -35.27
C LEU A 544 -4.06 -12.58 -35.57
N ASN A 545 -4.61 -11.68 -36.38
CA ASN A 545 -4.07 -10.35 -36.61
C ASN A 545 -5.01 -9.32 -35.97
N ILE A 546 -4.53 -8.56 -34.97
CA ILE A 546 -5.34 -7.63 -34.18
C ILE A 546 -5.03 -6.21 -34.63
N LEU A 547 -6.01 -5.54 -35.22
CA LEU A 547 -5.92 -4.14 -35.62
C LEU A 547 -6.84 -3.26 -34.79
N VAL A 548 -6.41 -2.02 -34.57
CA VAL A 548 -7.27 -0.96 -33.98
C VAL A 548 -7.59 0.00 -35.10
N GLU A 549 -8.85 0.10 -35.49
CA GLU A 549 -9.34 1.16 -36.38
C GLU A 549 -9.74 2.35 -35.50
N GLU A 550 -8.98 3.45 -35.56
CA GLU A 550 -9.43 4.72 -35.06
C GLU A 550 -10.62 5.20 -35.90
N ASN A 551 -11.81 5.00 -35.36
CA ASN A 551 -13.04 5.40 -36.05
C ASN A 551 -13.16 6.93 -35.97
N ASN A 552 -12.81 7.62 -37.06
CA ASN A 552 -13.00 9.08 -37.21
C ASN A 552 -14.48 9.49 -37.36
N GLY A 553 -15.42 8.63 -37.01
CA GLY A 553 -16.85 8.86 -37.00
C GLY A 553 -17.36 9.17 -35.60
N GLY A 554 -17.41 10.45 -35.21
CA GLY A 554 -18.19 10.96 -34.09
C GLY A 554 -17.74 10.42 -32.72
N GLN A 555 -16.62 10.89 -32.21
CA GLN A 555 -16.22 10.71 -30.80
C GLN A 555 -17.34 11.21 -29.88
N LYS A 556 -18.05 10.30 -29.21
CA LYS A 556 -18.84 10.68 -28.05
C LYS A 556 -17.87 11.07 -26.94
N ALA A 557 -17.86 12.35 -26.58
CA ALA A 557 -17.04 12.87 -25.50
C ALA A 557 -17.35 12.14 -24.18
N PHE A 558 -16.37 11.48 -23.60
CA PHE A 558 -16.51 10.74 -22.34
C PHE A 558 -16.07 11.59 -21.14
N THR A 559 -15.03 12.40 -21.28
CA THR A 559 -14.54 13.26 -20.21
C THR A 559 -15.30 14.59 -20.17
N ASN A 560 -15.35 15.22 -18.99
CA ASN A 560 -15.96 16.55 -18.86
C ASN A 560 -15.26 17.60 -19.73
N ALA A 561 -13.93 17.48 -19.89
CA ALA A 561 -13.14 18.35 -20.77
C ALA A 561 -13.53 18.20 -22.24
N GLU A 562 -13.63 16.94 -22.76
CA GLU A 562 -14.05 16.68 -24.14
C GLU A 562 -15.49 17.13 -24.43
N LYS A 563 -16.41 16.94 -23.46
CA LYS A 563 -17.79 17.46 -23.55
C LYS A 563 -17.82 18.97 -23.62
N TYR A 564 -16.96 19.63 -22.88
CA TYR A 564 -16.84 21.09 -22.91
C TYR A 564 -16.27 21.58 -24.23
N GLU A 565 -15.24 20.93 -24.78
CA GLU A 565 -14.72 21.26 -26.11
C GLU A 565 -15.77 21.07 -27.21
N GLN A 566 -16.57 20.00 -27.12
CA GLN A 566 -17.69 19.78 -28.06
C GLN A 566 -18.75 20.86 -27.92
N MET A 567 -19.11 21.27 -26.68
CA MET A 567 -20.03 22.42 -26.44
C MET A 567 -19.46 23.73 -26.95
N LEU A 568 -18.16 23.97 -26.83
CA LEU A 568 -17.50 25.17 -27.39
C LEU A 568 -17.55 25.23 -28.92
N ALA A 569 -17.49 24.05 -29.58
CA ALA A 569 -17.62 23.97 -31.03
C ALA A 569 -19.05 24.27 -31.51
N GLU A 570 -20.08 23.88 -30.73
CA GLU A 570 -21.48 24.18 -31.01
C GLU A 570 -21.90 25.61 -30.60
N TYR A 571 -21.33 26.11 -29.48
CA TYR A 571 -21.68 27.39 -28.89
C TYR A 571 -20.42 28.22 -28.54
N PRO A 572 -19.84 29.01 -29.47
CA PRO A 572 -18.59 29.75 -29.25
C PRO A 572 -18.68 30.78 -28.11
N ASP A 573 -19.88 31.32 -27.83
CA ASP A 573 -20.13 32.30 -26.77
C ASP A 573 -19.97 31.75 -25.36
N LEU A 574 -19.98 30.42 -25.22
CA LEU A 574 -19.80 29.73 -23.94
C LEU A 574 -18.41 29.99 -23.33
N LYS A 575 -17.41 30.25 -24.17
CA LYS A 575 -16.04 30.56 -23.74
C LYS A 575 -15.97 31.90 -22.99
N VAL A 576 -16.71 32.92 -23.48
CA VAL A 576 -16.79 34.21 -22.85
C VAL A 576 -17.56 34.13 -21.53
N PHE A 577 -18.59 33.31 -21.50
CA PHE A 577 -19.42 33.10 -20.31
C PHE A 577 -18.63 32.37 -19.17
N THR A 578 -17.92 31.32 -19.47
CA THR A 578 -17.10 30.59 -18.49
C THR A 578 -15.94 31.43 -17.96
N GLN A 579 -15.31 32.24 -18.81
CA GLN A 579 -14.25 33.17 -18.39
C GLN A 579 -14.79 34.30 -17.49
N SER A 580 -15.99 34.84 -17.79
CA SER A 580 -16.60 35.90 -16.99
C SER A 580 -17.04 35.43 -15.60
N LEU A 581 -17.36 34.17 -15.45
CA LEU A 581 -17.78 33.54 -14.17
C LEU A 581 -16.65 32.84 -13.41
N GLY A 582 -15.43 32.77 -13.98
CA GLY A 582 -14.28 32.10 -13.34
C GLY A 582 -14.48 30.60 -13.09
N LEU A 583 -15.27 29.91 -13.94
CA LEU A 583 -15.54 28.49 -13.79
C LEU A 583 -14.34 27.65 -14.26
N LEU A 584 -13.88 26.77 -13.41
CA LEU A 584 -12.89 25.74 -13.72
C LEU A 584 -13.61 24.43 -14.01
N ILE A 585 -13.14 23.69 -15.02
CA ILE A 585 -13.66 22.35 -15.37
C ILE A 585 -12.78 21.34 -14.64
N GLU A 586 -13.37 20.59 -13.72
CA GLU A 586 -12.76 19.43 -13.06
C GLU A 586 -13.03 18.13 -13.85
#